data_76d767542d15e0e98d5039254dd9f300
#
_entry.id   76d767542d15e0e98d5039254dd9f300
#
_cell.length_a   1.000
_cell.length_b   1.000
_cell.length_c   1.000
_cell.angle_alpha   90.00
_cell.angle_beta   90.00
_cell.angle_gamma   90.00
#
_symmetry.space_group_name_H-M   'P 1'
#
loop_
_entity.id
_entity.type
_entity.pdbx_description
1 polymer ?
#
loop_
_entity_poly.entity_id
_entity_poly.type
_entity_poly.pdbx_seq_one_letter_code
_entity_poly.pdbx_strand_id
1 'polypeptide(L)'
;MAYTTLHRASMETKQYIIFLDIDGVLNTKASWKKPFSLVDACIKNFCTFVNRDDVSPKIILTSSWKTGWSLLRENQTPQIIELQEKLSKYDCSVFSRTQDLGNRQKEILDYMATHDVDFYVIIDDDDTEYKGFDKSGVFIINAETGFSENDIKRIKWKKTVHKER
;
A
#
# COMPACT_ATOMS: atom_id res chain seq x y z
N MET A 1 -9.69 -31.00 20.99
CA MET A 1 -8.38 -30.48 20.57
C MET A 1 -8.42 -29.75 19.22
N ALA A 2 -9.20 -30.20 18.25
CA ALA A 2 -9.36 -29.48 16.95
C ALA A 2 -10.00 -28.08 17.10
N TYR A 3 -10.85 -27.89 18.08
CA TYR A 3 -11.53 -26.61 18.33
C TYR A 3 -10.60 -25.47 18.75
N THR A 4 -9.54 -25.78 19.50
CA THR A 4 -8.61 -24.76 20.00
C THR A 4 -7.70 -24.22 18.88
N THR A 5 -7.37 -25.06 17.92
CA THR A 5 -6.52 -24.67 16.79
C THR A 5 -7.26 -23.80 15.79
N LEU A 6 -8.52 -24.12 15.50
CA LEU A 6 -9.38 -23.32 14.62
C LEU A 6 -9.71 -21.94 15.23
N HIS A 7 -9.90 -21.88 16.54
CA HIS A 7 -10.19 -20.62 17.23
C HIS A 7 -8.95 -19.69 17.24
N ARG A 8 -7.74 -20.24 17.42
CA ARG A 8 -6.49 -19.48 17.31
C ARG A 8 -6.29 -18.94 15.91
N ALA A 9 -6.49 -19.75 14.86
CA ALA A 9 -6.34 -19.31 13.48
C ALA A 9 -7.29 -18.16 13.14
N SER A 10 -8.55 -18.18 13.60
CA SER A 10 -9.52 -17.11 13.34
C SER A 10 -9.23 -15.83 14.13
N MET A 11 -8.56 -15.91 15.30
CA MET A 11 -8.19 -14.74 16.12
C MET A 11 -6.89 -14.08 15.65
N GLU A 12 -6.02 -14.84 14.95
CA GLU A 12 -4.72 -14.34 14.48
C GLU A 12 -4.77 -13.71 13.09
N THR A 13 -5.90 -13.82 12.37
CA THR A 13 -6.03 -13.33 10.99
C THR A 13 -6.55 -11.89 10.89
N LYS A 14 -5.91 -10.96 11.62
CA LYS A 14 -6.18 -9.54 11.42
C LYS A 14 -5.66 -9.09 10.05
N GLN A 15 -6.46 -8.31 9.34
CA GLN A 15 -6.13 -7.82 8.02
C GLN A 15 -5.48 -6.44 8.12
N TYR A 16 -4.21 -6.38 7.75
CA TYR A 16 -3.40 -5.16 7.67
C TYR A 16 -3.29 -4.77 6.20
N ILE A 17 -3.72 -3.57 5.86
CA ILE A 17 -3.77 -3.09 4.48
C ILE A 17 -2.90 -1.85 4.31
N ILE A 18 -2.04 -1.87 3.29
CA ILE A 18 -1.26 -0.71 2.87
C ILE A 18 -1.87 -0.20 1.56
N PHE A 19 -2.47 0.98 1.58
CA PHE A 19 -2.88 1.67 0.36
C PHE A 19 -1.67 2.46 -0.15
N LEU A 20 -1.17 2.07 -1.32
CA LEU A 20 0.13 2.53 -1.82
C LEU A 20 0.00 3.34 -3.11
N ASP A 21 0.48 4.58 -3.07
CA ASP A 21 0.80 5.36 -4.26
C ASP A 21 2.24 5.06 -4.70
N ILE A 22 2.56 5.29 -5.96
CA ILE A 22 3.86 4.96 -6.55
C ILE A 22 4.71 6.21 -6.79
N ASP A 23 4.19 7.16 -7.60
CA ASP A 23 4.96 8.34 -7.96
C ASP A 23 5.17 9.26 -6.76
N GLY A 24 6.41 9.62 -6.49
CA GLY A 24 6.78 10.37 -5.30
C GLY A 24 6.95 9.54 -4.02
N VAL A 25 6.65 8.23 -4.09
CA VAL A 25 6.81 7.28 -2.98
C VAL A 25 7.91 6.25 -3.27
N LEU A 26 7.77 5.49 -4.35
CA LEU A 26 8.77 4.50 -4.78
C LEU A 26 9.69 5.05 -5.87
N ASN A 27 9.53 6.31 -6.19
CA ASN A 27 10.43 7.09 -7.03
C ASN A 27 10.47 8.52 -6.51
N THR A 28 11.30 9.37 -7.14
CA THR A 28 11.49 10.77 -6.73
C THR A 28 11.18 11.69 -7.90
N LYS A 29 10.93 12.97 -7.61
CA LYS A 29 10.72 13.99 -8.66
C LYS A 29 11.86 14.01 -9.67
N ALA A 30 13.09 13.81 -9.22
CA ALA A 30 14.25 13.76 -10.11
C ALA A 30 14.17 12.61 -11.11
N SER A 31 13.59 11.48 -10.71
CA SER A 31 13.46 10.30 -11.56
C SER A 31 12.29 10.38 -12.54
N TRP A 32 11.36 11.32 -12.38
CA TRP A 32 10.21 11.49 -13.28
C TRP A 32 10.59 11.94 -14.69
N LYS A 33 11.80 12.46 -14.86
CA LYS A 33 12.33 12.84 -16.19
C LYS A 33 12.62 11.63 -17.08
N LYS A 34 12.73 10.45 -16.49
CA LYS A 34 12.90 9.17 -17.19
C LYS A 34 11.61 8.37 -17.01
N PRO A 35 10.97 7.92 -18.10
CA PRO A 35 9.74 7.11 -17.95
C PRO A 35 10.00 5.92 -17.02
N PHE A 36 9.16 5.78 -15.99
CA PHE A 36 9.05 4.57 -15.16
C PHE A 36 10.28 4.23 -14.31
N SER A 37 11.07 5.22 -13.92
CA SER A 37 12.25 4.98 -13.08
C SER A 37 11.85 4.81 -11.61
N LEU A 38 11.71 3.56 -11.19
CA LEU A 38 11.62 3.22 -9.77
C LEU A 38 13.00 3.37 -9.13
N VAL A 39 13.04 3.85 -7.89
CA VAL A 39 14.27 4.06 -7.14
C VAL A 39 14.47 2.93 -6.15
N ASP A 40 15.54 2.16 -6.31
CA ASP A 40 15.79 0.95 -5.51
C ASP A 40 15.82 1.24 -4.01
N ALA A 41 16.44 2.33 -3.59
CA ALA A 41 16.49 2.71 -2.16
C ALA A 41 15.09 2.96 -1.60
N CYS A 42 14.19 3.58 -2.36
CA CYS A 42 12.81 3.80 -1.95
C CYS A 42 12.06 2.47 -1.80
N ILE A 43 12.24 1.55 -2.75
CA ILE A 43 11.63 0.22 -2.71
C ILE A 43 12.14 -0.57 -1.51
N LYS A 44 13.46 -0.57 -1.28
CA LYS A 44 14.07 -1.25 -0.14
C LYS A 44 13.53 -0.73 1.19
N ASN A 45 13.47 0.59 1.35
CA ASN A 45 12.95 1.22 2.56
C ASN A 45 11.47 0.89 2.77
N PHE A 46 10.67 0.95 1.71
CA PHE A 46 9.26 0.58 1.77
C PHE A 46 9.07 -0.88 2.18
N CYS A 47 9.81 -1.79 1.55
CA CYS A 47 9.73 -3.21 1.90
C CYS A 47 10.23 -3.50 3.33
N THR A 48 11.21 -2.74 3.82
CA THR A 48 11.63 -2.80 5.22
C THR A 48 10.47 -2.43 6.14
N PHE A 49 9.70 -1.39 5.78
CA PHE A 49 8.49 -1.04 6.51
C PHE A 49 7.45 -2.18 6.46
N VAL A 50 7.18 -2.73 5.28
CA VAL A 50 6.21 -3.82 5.11
C VAL A 50 6.53 -5.02 6.01
N ASN A 51 7.81 -5.32 6.16
CA ASN A 51 8.29 -6.48 6.93
C ASN A 51 8.68 -6.13 8.37
N ARG A 52 8.45 -4.88 8.79
CA ARG A 52 8.92 -4.36 10.08
C ARG A 52 8.29 -5.05 11.28
N ASP A 53 6.97 -5.24 11.22
CA ASP A 53 6.19 -5.82 12.31
C ASP A 53 5.91 -7.30 12.02
N ASP A 54 5.53 -8.05 13.06
CA ASP A 54 5.20 -9.46 12.90
C ASP A 54 3.75 -9.63 12.39
N VAL A 55 3.50 -9.03 11.25
CA VAL A 55 2.22 -9.08 10.54
C VAL A 55 2.47 -9.27 9.04
N SER A 56 1.46 -9.70 8.30
CA SER A 56 1.55 -9.92 6.85
C SER A 56 0.64 -8.94 6.12
N PRO A 57 1.07 -7.67 5.94
CA PRO A 57 0.22 -6.68 5.29
C PRO A 57 0.04 -6.98 3.80
N LYS A 58 -1.13 -6.62 3.30
CA LYS A 58 -1.44 -6.67 1.86
C LYS A 58 -1.24 -5.29 1.25
N ILE A 59 -0.51 -5.23 0.16
CA ILE A 59 -0.26 -3.99 -0.58
C ILE A 59 -1.34 -3.83 -1.63
N ILE A 60 -2.10 -2.73 -1.52
CA ILE A 60 -3.20 -2.39 -2.43
C ILE A 60 -2.83 -1.10 -3.17
N LEU A 61 -2.67 -1.19 -4.49
CA LEU A 61 -2.32 -0.04 -5.30
C LEU A 61 -3.47 0.97 -5.39
N THR A 62 -3.17 2.23 -5.15
CA THR A 62 -4.09 3.35 -5.34
C THR A 62 -3.65 4.30 -6.46
N SER A 63 -2.40 4.20 -6.87
CA SER A 63 -1.79 4.97 -7.95
C SER A 63 -2.47 4.71 -9.30
N SER A 64 -2.34 5.65 -10.24
CA SER A 64 -2.74 5.44 -11.63
C SER A 64 -2.05 4.22 -12.27
N TRP A 65 -0.93 3.77 -11.74
CA TRP A 65 -0.27 2.52 -12.17
C TRP A 65 -1.18 1.30 -12.02
N LYS A 66 -2.18 1.36 -11.14
CA LYS A 66 -3.12 0.26 -10.88
C LYS A 66 -3.86 -0.21 -12.13
N THR A 67 -4.03 0.65 -13.12
CA THR A 67 -4.69 0.28 -14.38
C THR A 67 -3.94 -0.80 -15.14
N GLY A 68 -2.64 -0.91 -14.91
CA GLY A 68 -1.80 -1.96 -15.50
C GLY A 68 -1.72 -3.25 -14.70
N TRP A 69 -2.34 -3.30 -13.51
CA TRP A 69 -2.31 -4.48 -12.65
C TRP A 69 -3.40 -5.48 -13.03
N SER A 70 -3.06 -6.76 -13.01
CA SER A 70 -3.98 -7.87 -13.17
C SER A 70 -3.53 -9.04 -12.30
N LEU A 71 -4.46 -9.89 -11.91
CA LEU A 71 -4.16 -11.16 -11.22
C LEU A 71 -3.28 -12.06 -12.09
N LEU A 72 -3.49 -12.04 -13.42
CA LEU A 72 -2.69 -12.80 -14.35
C LEU A 72 -1.50 -11.95 -14.81
N ARG A 73 -0.29 -12.44 -14.57
CA ARG A 73 0.95 -11.76 -14.97
C ARG A 73 0.97 -11.40 -16.46
N GLU A 74 0.45 -12.26 -17.30
CA GLU A 74 0.38 -12.07 -18.76
C GLU A 74 -0.44 -10.84 -19.18
N ASN A 75 -1.36 -10.40 -18.28
CA ASN A 75 -2.20 -9.22 -18.52
C ASN A 75 -1.66 -7.96 -17.81
N GLN A 76 -0.54 -8.07 -17.12
CA GLN A 76 0.09 -6.92 -16.48
C GLN A 76 0.91 -6.10 -17.48
N THR A 77 0.93 -4.78 -17.30
CA THR A 77 1.81 -3.92 -18.09
C THR A 77 3.28 -4.16 -17.72
N PRO A 78 4.22 -3.86 -18.64
CA PRO A 78 5.66 -3.96 -18.32
C PRO A 78 6.07 -3.19 -17.07
N GLN A 79 5.44 -2.06 -16.79
CA GLN A 79 5.68 -1.27 -15.58
C GLN A 79 5.32 -2.01 -14.31
N ILE A 80 4.16 -2.66 -14.30
CA ILE A 80 3.71 -3.44 -13.14
C ILE A 80 4.60 -4.67 -12.96
N ILE A 81 5.00 -5.32 -14.04
CA ILE A 81 5.94 -6.44 -13.98
C ILE A 81 7.26 -6.00 -13.36
N GLU A 82 7.81 -4.86 -13.80
CA GLU A 82 9.04 -4.30 -13.23
C GLU A 82 8.88 -3.98 -11.73
N LEU A 83 7.76 -3.37 -11.35
CA LEU A 83 7.44 -3.08 -9.95
C LEU A 83 7.42 -4.37 -9.13
N GLN A 84 6.73 -5.40 -9.59
CA GLN A 84 6.65 -6.69 -8.90
C GLN A 84 8.02 -7.36 -8.78
N GLU A 85 8.83 -7.31 -9.81
CA GLU A 85 10.19 -7.87 -9.79
C GLU A 85 11.07 -7.16 -8.77
N LYS A 86 11.00 -5.84 -8.70
CA LYS A 86 11.76 -5.04 -7.74
C LYS A 86 11.30 -5.25 -6.30
N LEU A 87 10.00 -5.32 -6.08
CA LEU A 87 9.44 -5.64 -4.76
C LEU A 87 9.85 -7.05 -4.31
N SER A 88 9.84 -8.01 -5.21
CA SER A 88 10.15 -9.40 -4.89
C SER A 88 11.58 -9.62 -4.39
N LYS A 89 12.51 -8.74 -4.77
CA LYS A 89 13.90 -8.76 -4.25
C LYS A 89 13.93 -8.55 -2.73
N TYR A 90 12.93 -7.92 -2.17
CA TYR A 90 12.82 -7.57 -0.76
C TYR A 90 11.61 -8.24 -0.11
N ASP A 91 11.19 -9.39 -0.63
CA ASP A 91 10.10 -10.22 -0.10
C ASP A 91 8.76 -9.50 -0.01
N CYS A 92 8.45 -8.68 -1.01
CA CYS A 92 7.18 -7.95 -1.12
C CYS A 92 6.52 -8.19 -2.46
N SER A 93 5.20 -8.08 -2.48
CA SER A 93 4.41 -8.14 -3.71
C SER A 93 3.12 -7.32 -3.57
N VAL A 94 2.64 -6.81 -4.69
CA VAL A 94 1.30 -6.20 -4.74
C VAL A 94 0.26 -7.30 -4.66
N PHE A 95 -0.69 -7.13 -3.76
CA PHE A 95 -1.79 -8.10 -3.59
C PHE A 95 -2.97 -7.79 -4.53
N SER A 96 -3.35 -6.51 -4.62
CA SER A 96 -4.49 -6.07 -5.43
C SER A 96 -4.45 -4.57 -5.67
N ARG A 97 -5.55 -4.02 -6.12
CA ARG A 97 -5.72 -2.59 -6.38
C ARG A 97 -7.11 -2.12 -5.97
N THR A 98 -7.28 -0.82 -5.78
CA THR A 98 -8.60 -0.21 -5.65
C THR A 98 -9.29 -0.12 -7.01
N GLN A 99 -10.61 0.03 -7.00
CA GLN A 99 -11.38 0.33 -8.21
C GLN A 99 -11.02 1.72 -8.74
N ASP A 100 -11.25 1.93 -10.01
CA ASP A 100 -11.06 3.26 -10.64
C ASP A 100 -12.38 4.02 -10.57
N LEU A 101 -12.52 4.88 -9.56
CA LEU A 101 -13.72 5.66 -9.29
C LEU A 101 -13.52 7.17 -9.50
N GLY A 102 -12.35 7.56 -10.05
CA GLY A 102 -12.03 8.95 -10.36
C GLY A 102 -11.67 9.84 -9.17
N ASN A 103 -11.67 9.28 -7.96
CA ASN A 103 -11.31 10.00 -6.73
C ASN A 103 -10.68 9.03 -5.73
N ARG A 104 -9.47 9.36 -5.29
CA ARG A 104 -8.69 8.46 -4.43
C ARG A 104 -9.38 8.15 -3.10
N GLN A 105 -10.01 9.14 -2.46
CA GLN A 105 -10.75 8.90 -1.21
C GLN A 105 -11.89 7.90 -1.42
N LYS A 106 -12.66 8.08 -2.48
CA LYS A 106 -13.76 7.15 -2.81
C LYS A 106 -13.25 5.75 -3.07
N GLU A 107 -12.14 5.63 -3.78
CA GLU A 107 -11.52 4.35 -4.12
C GLU A 107 -11.07 3.60 -2.87
N ILE A 108 -10.46 4.30 -1.91
CA ILE A 108 -10.02 3.71 -0.63
C ILE A 108 -11.22 3.35 0.24
N LEU A 109 -12.20 4.25 0.37
CA LEU A 109 -13.41 3.99 1.14
C LEU A 109 -14.22 2.81 0.57
N ASP A 110 -14.30 2.71 -0.76
CA ASP A 110 -14.91 1.57 -1.43
C ASP A 110 -14.21 0.25 -1.07
N TYR A 111 -12.88 0.25 -1.14
CA TYR A 111 -12.11 -0.94 -0.76
C TYR A 111 -12.35 -1.33 0.70
N MET A 112 -12.34 -0.36 1.60
CA MET A 112 -12.59 -0.60 3.03
C MET A 112 -14.02 -1.09 3.30
N ALA A 113 -14.99 -0.67 2.49
CA ALA A 113 -16.39 -1.10 2.63
C ALA A 113 -16.65 -2.50 2.09
N THR A 114 -15.83 -2.96 1.13
CA THR A 114 -16.03 -4.23 0.41
C THR A 114 -15.05 -5.33 0.81
N HIS A 115 -14.07 -5.04 1.65
CA HIS A 115 -13.04 -5.98 2.11
C HIS A 115 -12.87 -5.90 3.62
N ASP A 116 -12.32 -6.94 4.21
CA ASP A 116 -11.94 -6.95 5.62
C ASP A 116 -10.66 -6.13 5.83
N VAL A 117 -10.77 -5.04 6.56
CA VAL A 117 -9.65 -4.17 6.90
C VAL A 117 -9.69 -3.88 8.40
N ASP A 118 -8.79 -4.47 9.16
CA ASP A 118 -8.70 -4.25 10.61
C ASP A 118 -7.77 -3.09 10.93
N PHE A 119 -6.63 -3.03 10.23
CA PHE A 119 -5.64 -1.96 10.35
C PHE A 119 -5.22 -1.51 8.96
N TYR A 120 -4.95 -0.23 8.82
CA TYR A 120 -4.50 0.32 7.53
C TYR A 120 -3.51 1.45 7.70
N VAL A 121 -2.78 1.70 6.64
CA VAL A 121 -2.03 2.94 6.40
C VAL A 121 -2.25 3.34 4.95
N ILE A 122 -2.30 4.63 4.70
CA ILE A 122 -2.36 5.23 3.37
C ILE A 122 -1.03 5.94 3.15
N ILE A 123 -0.30 5.56 2.12
CA ILE A 123 1.03 6.10 1.79
C ILE A 123 0.94 6.80 0.44
N ASP A 124 1.12 8.11 0.44
CA ASP A 124 0.94 8.97 -0.72
C ASP A 124 1.88 10.17 -0.60
N ASP A 125 2.20 10.83 -1.70
CA ASP A 125 2.97 12.07 -1.72
C ASP A 125 2.10 13.32 -1.79
N ASP A 126 0.80 13.19 -2.06
CA ASP A 126 -0.13 14.30 -2.29
C ASP A 126 -1.19 14.42 -1.20
N ASP A 127 -0.98 15.37 -0.28
CA ASP A 127 -1.92 15.67 0.81
C ASP A 127 -3.28 16.16 0.30
N THR A 128 -3.33 16.79 -0.88
CA THR A 128 -4.57 17.37 -1.41
C THR A 128 -5.61 16.31 -1.77
N GLU A 129 -5.20 15.08 -2.00
CA GLU A 129 -6.10 13.94 -2.28
C GLU A 129 -7.00 13.58 -1.08
N TYR A 130 -6.65 14.04 0.12
CA TYR A 130 -7.28 13.58 1.37
C TYR A 130 -8.01 14.70 2.13
N LYS A 131 -8.47 15.74 1.44
CA LYS A 131 -9.27 16.80 2.05
C LYS A 131 -10.59 16.24 2.60
N GLY A 132 -10.85 16.48 3.89
CA GLY A 132 -12.04 15.96 4.54
C GLY A 132 -11.96 14.50 4.98
N PHE A 133 -10.84 13.84 4.75
CA PHE A 133 -10.57 12.47 5.20
C PHE A 133 -9.92 12.51 6.60
N ASP A 134 -10.17 11.49 7.42
CA ASP A 134 -9.44 11.31 8.68
C ASP A 134 -7.97 11.01 8.37
N LYS A 135 -7.10 11.98 8.62
CA LYS A 135 -5.69 11.90 8.26
C LYS A 135 -4.84 11.08 9.22
N SER A 136 -5.41 10.53 10.30
CA SER A 136 -4.62 9.78 11.28
C SER A 136 -4.00 8.49 10.72
N GLY A 137 -4.54 7.96 9.64
CA GLY A 137 -3.97 6.81 8.91
C GLY A 137 -3.26 7.20 7.63
N VAL A 138 -3.11 8.50 7.33
CA VAL A 138 -2.49 9.01 6.10
C VAL A 138 -1.07 9.48 6.40
N PHE A 139 -0.10 8.97 5.66
CA PHE A 139 1.31 9.31 5.81
C PHE A 139 1.83 9.87 4.49
N ILE A 140 2.12 11.17 4.49
CA ILE A 140 2.58 11.88 3.30
C ILE A 140 4.09 11.77 3.19
N ILE A 141 4.53 11.27 2.03
CA ILE A 141 5.93 11.08 1.70
C ILE A 141 6.43 12.32 0.94
N ASN A 142 7.65 12.77 1.26
CA ASN A 142 8.30 13.85 0.52
C ASN A 142 8.74 13.32 -0.86
N ALA A 143 8.13 13.81 -1.92
CA ALA A 143 8.41 13.38 -3.29
C ALA A 143 9.84 13.69 -3.76
N GLU A 144 10.55 14.62 -3.10
CA GLU A 144 11.95 14.89 -3.39
C GLU A 144 12.88 13.73 -2.99
N THR A 145 12.51 13.02 -1.93
CA THR A 145 13.31 11.91 -1.38
C THR A 145 12.70 10.55 -1.69
N GLY A 146 11.38 10.47 -1.90
CA GLY A 146 10.64 9.22 -1.90
C GLY A 146 10.63 8.60 -0.51
N PHE A 147 10.20 7.36 -0.42
CA PHE A 147 10.09 6.63 0.86
C PHE A 147 11.48 6.46 1.49
N SER A 148 11.65 7.00 2.70
CA SER A 148 12.93 7.10 3.38
C SER A 148 13.00 6.23 4.64
N GLU A 149 14.18 6.12 5.24
CA GLU A 149 14.38 5.42 6.51
C GLU A 149 13.55 6.04 7.65
N ASN A 150 13.37 7.37 7.65
CA ASN A 150 12.52 8.04 8.63
C ASN A 150 11.07 7.59 8.53
N ASP A 151 10.60 7.32 7.32
CA ASP A 151 9.24 6.85 7.09
C ASP A 151 9.00 5.48 7.72
N ILE A 152 10.00 4.60 7.70
CA ILE A 152 9.92 3.29 8.35
C ILE A 152 9.56 3.43 9.82
N LYS A 153 10.11 4.44 10.50
CA LYS A 153 9.95 4.64 11.94
C LYS A 153 8.67 5.38 12.31
N ARG A 154 8.25 6.35 11.47
CA ARG A 154 7.13 7.24 11.81
C ARG A 154 5.75 6.67 11.46
N ILE A 155 5.67 5.74 10.52
CA ILE A 155 4.39 5.19 10.07
C ILE A 155 3.86 4.20 11.10
N LYS A 156 2.62 4.42 11.54
CA LYS A 156 1.94 3.58 12.53
C LYS A 156 0.60 3.11 11.99
N TRP A 157 0.26 1.87 12.26
CA TRP A 157 -1.01 1.29 11.87
C TRP A 157 -2.18 2.03 12.53
N LYS A 158 -3.17 2.35 11.72
CA LYS A 158 -4.44 2.93 12.15
C LYS A 158 -5.47 1.83 12.25
N LYS A 159 -6.07 1.69 13.42
CA LYS A 159 -7.19 0.75 13.60
C LYS A 159 -8.42 1.28 12.88
N THR A 160 -9.04 0.43 12.07
CA THR A 160 -10.28 0.76 11.36
C THR A 160 -11.42 0.90 12.38
N VAL A 161 -12.19 1.98 12.26
CA VAL A 161 -13.39 2.16 13.05
C VAL A 161 -14.53 1.50 12.28
N HIS A 162 -15.00 0.34 12.77
CA HIS A 162 -16.20 -0.27 12.23
C HIS A 162 -17.42 0.49 12.74
N LYS A 163 -18.18 1.08 11.82
CA LYS A 163 -19.46 1.66 12.20
C LYS A 163 -20.38 0.51 12.63
N GLU A 164 -20.85 0.54 13.86
CA GLU A 164 -21.93 -0.35 14.31
C GLU A 164 -23.15 -0.11 13.41
N ARG A 165 -23.68 -1.20 12.91
CA ARG A 165 -24.91 -1.15 12.13
C ARG A 165 -26.12 -1.03 13.05
#